data_bd7487d46e98bb504428704ab412f865
#
_entry.id   bd7487d46e98bb504428704ab412f865
#
_cell.length_a   1.000
_cell.length_b   1.000
_cell.length_c   1.000
_cell.angle_alpha   90.00
_cell.angle_beta   90.00
_cell.angle_gamma   90.00
#
_symmetry.space_group_name_H-M   'P 1'
#
loop_
_entity.id
_entity.type
_entity.pdbx_description
1 polymer ?
#
loop_
_entity_poly.entity_id
_entity_poly.type
_entity_poly.pdbx_seq_one_letter_code
_entity_poly.pdbx_strand_id
1 'polypeptide(L)'
;ALSVVYPTEEDTAVYGPLAQMDYETWNKWVEFVGKKGGYGSDLAANGTVKNQEELDNIIGKYAYGYNVVAGRVNYRDEIKLANGGAAGGYVGSMQTGTITNGQAYQAKTIKGLRCAGGFAGEMINGGAAKLGGVDILGLNLQLGQMLQVLNVFVPVIKKSSVEGYQSGLIVQSEGVDNKNICGYAGGYVGKLIGGQIWGENDARCKVTKLRRVDGRSYVGGFVGSSRPGSVATLNPTAGEGLLSQLLNKLLSTPADLIKVLNATVATIRYADVEAWDDWGIIVNGAYASGSNNTSYAKAAGGFAGNLEGTVLGKKDTEKAGVSVQNIRSVVAGEYAGGCFGVADVAGVANISAGNETSLLDKLLKLGRTDVLDAFRSYVYYGTVSGSKDAGL
;
A
#
# COMPACT_ATOMS: atom_id res chain seq x y z
N ALA A 1 -18.66 9.64 -4.02
CA ALA A 1 -19.04 8.79 -2.90
C ALA A 1 -19.45 7.44 -3.46
N LEU A 2 -18.57 6.45 -3.43
CA LEU A 2 -18.93 5.07 -3.67
C LEU A 2 -19.55 4.58 -2.37
N SER A 3 -20.87 4.62 -2.31
CA SER A 3 -21.58 3.90 -1.27
C SER A 3 -21.31 2.42 -1.49
N VAL A 4 -20.61 1.83 -0.57
CA VAL A 4 -20.62 0.38 -0.40
C VAL A 4 -22.04 0.00 -0.09
N VAL A 5 -22.54 -0.86 -0.77
CA VAL A 5 -23.86 -1.10 -1.03
C VAL A 5 -24.34 -2.29 -0.29
N TYR A 6 -24.53 -2.04 0.93
CA TYR A 6 -25.49 -2.74 1.75
C TYR A 6 -26.74 -1.88 1.87
N PRO A 7 -27.90 -2.48 2.12
CA PRO A 7 -29.05 -1.69 2.54
C PRO A 7 -28.59 -0.67 3.59
N THR A 8 -28.99 0.59 3.46
CA THR A 8 -28.69 1.62 4.46
C THR A 8 -29.28 1.20 5.81
N GLU A 9 -28.93 1.88 6.90
CA GLU A 9 -29.58 1.62 8.20
C GLU A 9 -31.10 1.80 8.11
N GLU A 10 -31.56 2.79 7.32
CA GLU A 10 -32.98 3.01 7.05
C GLU A 10 -33.58 1.85 6.24
N ASP A 11 -32.90 1.39 5.20
CA ASP A 11 -33.38 0.25 4.41
C ASP A 11 -33.40 -1.02 5.25
N THR A 12 -32.43 -1.24 6.12
CA THR A 12 -32.39 -2.39 7.04
C THR A 12 -33.52 -2.35 8.05
N ALA A 13 -33.94 -1.17 8.49
CA ALA A 13 -35.10 -1.02 9.38
C ALA A 13 -36.41 -1.41 8.70
N VAL A 14 -36.52 -1.24 7.38
CA VAL A 14 -37.75 -1.52 6.61
C VAL A 14 -37.75 -2.94 6.05
N TYR A 15 -36.62 -3.40 5.51
CA TYR A 15 -36.49 -4.65 4.78
C TYR A 15 -35.76 -5.77 5.54
N GLY A 16 -35.27 -5.48 6.74
CA GLY A 16 -34.48 -6.39 7.53
C GLY A 16 -33.01 -6.51 7.09
N PRO A 17 -32.17 -7.20 7.87
CA PRO A 17 -30.78 -7.40 7.55
C PRO A 17 -30.62 -8.34 6.35
N LEU A 18 -29.70 -8.04 5.43
CA LEU A 18 -29.46 -8.79 4.20
C LEU A 18 -29.35 -10.32 4.41
N ALA A 19 -28.68 -10.76 5.47
CA ALA A 19 -28.48 -12.18 5.76
C ALA A 19 -29.79 -12.94 6.16
N GLN A 20 -30.87 -12.22 6.40
CA GLN A 20 -32.18 -12.78 6.80
C GLN A 20 -33.29 -12.43 5.80
N MET A 21 -32.91 -11.77 4.71
CA MET A 21 -33.87 -11.32 3.70
C MET A 21 -34.35 -12.51 2.85
N ASP A 22 -35.66 -12.63 2.71
CA ASP A 22 -36.25 -13.55 1.74
C ASP A 22 -36.27 -12.93 0.33
N TYR A 23 -36.49 -13.77 -0.68
CA TYR A 23 -36.42 -13.31 -2.09
C TYR A 23 -37.55 -12.33 -2.44
N GLU A 24 -38.70 -12.38 -1.79
CA GLU A 24 -39.79 -11.45 -2.02
C GLU A 24 -39.46 -10.06 -1.47
N THR A 25 -38.89 -10.03 -0.27
CA THR A 25 -38.40 -8.80 0.38
C THR A 25 -37.24 -8.20 -0.38
N TRP A 26 -36.31 -9.04 -0.88
CA TRP A 26 -35.24 -8.63 -1.78
C TRP A 26 -35.79 -7.95 -3.03
N ASN A 27 -36.74 -8.55 -3.71
CA ASN A 27 -37.31 -7.99 -4.93
C ASN A 27 -37.98 -6.64 -4.68
N LYS A 28 -38.69 -6.48 -3.56
CA LYS A 28 -39.29 -5.20 -3.14
C LYS A 28 -38.20 -4.14 -2.90
N TRP A 29 -37.10 -4.52 -2.23
CA TRP A 29 -35.99 -3.62 -2.00
C TRP A 29 -35.29 -3.21 -3.29
N VAL A 30 -35.03 -4.13 -4.23
CA VAL A 30 -34.42 -3.84 -5.53
C VAL A 30 -35.29 -2.89 -6.34
N GLU A 31 -36.60 -3.10 -6.38
CA GLU A 31 -37.54 -2.20 -7.04
C GLU A 31 -37.57 -0.80 -6.42
N PHE A 32 -37.51 -0.73 -5.10
CA PHE A 32 -37.47 0.52 -4.36
C PHE A 32 -36.20 1.32 -4.67
N VAL A 33 -35.03 0.68 -4.65
CA VAL A 33 -33.76 1.30 -4.99
C VAL A 33 -33.73 1.76 -6.44
N GLY A 34 -34.29 0.97 -7.37
CA GLY A 34 -34.43 1.34 -8.77
C GLY A 34 -35.32 2.57 -9.00
N LYS A 35 -36.37 2.73 -8.21
CA LYS A 35 -37.28 3.89 -8.30
C LYS A 35 -36.69 5.18 -7.71
N LYS A 36 -35.78 5.08 -6.74
CA LYS A 36 -35.12 6.26 -6.14
C LYS A 36 -34.18 7.01 -7.09
N GLY A 37 -33.86 6.46 -8.26
CA GLY A 37 -32.98 7.11 -9.26
C GLY A 37 -31.59 7.47 -8.73
N GLY A 38 -31.24 6.95 -7.56
CA GLY A 38 -29.94 7.08 -6.95
C GLY A 38 -29.01 5.99 -7.45
N TYR A 39 -27.73 6.20 -7.30
CA TYR A 39 -26.70 5.22 -7.59
C TYR A 39 -27.07 3.90 -6.93
N GLY A 40 -27.73 3.04 -7.71
CA GLY A 40 -28.11 1.72 -7.29
C GLY A 40 -26.86 1.02 -6.77
N SER A 41 -27.06 0.38 -5.69
CA SER A 41 -26.02 -0.43 -5.14
C SER A 41 -25.55 -1.49 -6.15
N ASP A 42 -24.22 -1.77 -6.18
CA ASP A 42 -23.71 -2.95 -6.90
C ASP A 42 -24.51 -4.21 -6.56
N LEU A 43 -25.06 -4.26 -5.35
CA LEU A 43 -25.92 -5.33 -4.88
C LEU A 43 -27.30 -5.31 -5.56
N ALA A 44 -27.95 -4.16 -5.64
CA ALA A 44 -29.22 -3.99 -6.34
C ALA A 44 -29.09 -4.16 -7.87
N ALA A 45 -27.89 -3.95 -8.42
CA ALA A 45 -27.60 -4.20 -9.82
C ALA A 45 -27.74 -5.67 -10.25
N ASN A 46 -27.75 -6.62 -9.28
CA ASN A 46 -28.10 -8.02 -9.58
C ASN A 46 -29.57 -8.20 -10.00
N GLY A 47 -30.42 -7.20 -9.78
CA GLY A 47 -31.82 -7.24 -10.17
C GLY A 47 -32.69 -8.10 -9.25
N THR A 48 -33.91 -8.34 -9.70
CA THR A 48 -34.86 -9.25 -9.02
C THR A 48 -34.48 -10.71 -9.26
N VAL A 49 -34.78 -11.56 -8.29
CA VAL A 49 -34.52 -13.01 -8.31
C VAL A 49 -35.82 -13.81 -8.34
N LYS A 50 -35.77 -15.05 -8.81
CA LYS A 50 -36.93 -15.90 -8.96
C LYS A 50 -37.29 -16.74 -7.75
N ASN A 51 -36.29 -17.02 -6.91
CA ASN A 51 -36.42 -17.88 -5.74
C ASN A 51 -35.31 -17.61 -4.73
N GLN A 52 -35.41 -18.25 -3.57
CA GLN A 52 -34.46 -18.11 -2.47
C GLN A 52 -33.05 -18.59 -2.84
N GLU A 53 -32.90 -19.62 -3.64
CA GLU A 53 -31.60 -20.14 -4.05
C GLU A 53 -30.79 -19.11 -4.88
N GLU A 54 -31.45 -18.40 -5.80
CA GLU A 54 -30.81 -17.30 -6.54
C GLU A 54 -30.41 -16.17 -5.58
N LEU A 55 -31.25 -15.84 -4.62
CA LEU A 55 -30.94 -14.84 -3.60
C LEU A 55 -29.78 -15.28 -2.73
N ASP A 56 -29.77 -16.50 -2.24
CA ASP A 56 -28.71 -17.04 -1.37
C ASP A 56 -27.35 -17.03 -2.09
N ASN A 57 -27.35 -17.29 -3.40
CA ASN A 57 -26.15 -17.15 -4.23
C ASN A 57 -25.65 -15.71 -4.32
N ILE A 58 -26.55 -14.72 -4.40
CA ILE A 58 -26.21 -13.30 -4.39
C ILE A 58 -25.72 -12.92 -2.99
N ILE A 59 -26.48 -13.24 -1.95
CA ILE A 59 -26.12 -12.95 -0.54
C ILE A 59 -24.78 -13.58 -0.22
N GLY A 60 -24.55 -14.82 -0.61
CA GLY A 60 -23.28 -15.53 -0.43
C GLY A 60 -22.08 -14.76 -0.99
N LYS A 61 -22.25 -14.03 -2.09
CA LYS A 61 -21.19 -13.20 -2.68
C LYS A 61 -20.90 -11.93 -1.88
N TYR A 62 -21.88 -11.37 -1.16
CA TYR A 62 -21.79 -10.06 -0.55
C TYR A 62 -21.85 -10.06 0.99
N ALA A 63 -22.51 -11.03 1.61
CA ALA A 63 -22.70 -11.08 3.05
C ALA A 63 -21.48 -11.57 3.82
N TYR A 64 -20.66 -12.43 3.20
CA TYR A 64 -19.46 -12.97 3.83
C TYR A 64 -18.22 -12.14 3.48
N GLY A 65 -17.14 -12.43 4.17
CA GLY A 65 -15.91 -11.66 4.09
C GLY A 65 -15.83 -10.59 5.17
N TYR A 66 -14.68 -9.92 5.27
CA TYR A 66 -14.46 -8.92 6.30
C TYR A 66 -14.06 -7.56 5.73
N ASN A 67 -14.37 -6.52 6.51
CA ASN A 67 -14.00 -5.14 6.23
C ASN A 67 -13.03 -4.63 7.29
N VAL A 68 -12.08 -3.80 6.89
CA VAL A 68 -11.19 -3.09 7.80
C VAL A 68 -11.31 -1.59 7.55
N VAL A 69 -11.58 -0.83 8.60
CA VAL A 69 -11.69 0.63 8.52
C VAL A 69 -10.83 1.26 9.60
N ALA A 70 -9.94 2.17 9.21
CA ALA A 70 -9.10 2.93 10.13
C ALA A 70 -9.19 4.43 9.85
N GLY A 71 -9.23 5.25 10.89
CA GLY A 71 -9.26 6.71 10.76
C GLY A 71 -10.63 7.25 10.36
N ARG A 72 -11.72 6.71 10.88
CA ARG A 72 -13.03 7.39 10.77
C ARG A 72 -12.91 8.78 11.35
N VAL A 73 -13.09 9.79 10.50
CA VAL A 73 -13.16 11.19 10.94
C VAL A 73 -14.50 11.39 11.64
N ASN A 74 -14.51 11.33 12.96
CA ASN A 74 -15.49 12.09 13.70
C ASN A 74 -15.04 13.53 13.66
N TYR A 75 -15.81 14.42 13.05
CA TYR A 75 -15.50 15.84 12.85
C TYR A 75 -15.13 16.62 14.13
N ARG A 76 -15.27 16.01 15.30
CA ARG A 76 -14.99 16.62 16.61
C ARG A 76 -13.58 16.36 17.18
N ASP A 77 -12.83 15.35 16.67
CA ASP A 77 -11.51 14.96 17.21
C ASP A 77 -10.37 15.12 16.19
N GLU A 78 -10.41 16.15 15.39
CA GLU A 78 -9.54 16.37 14.25
C GLU A 78 -8.03 16.36 14.54
N ILE A 79 -7.61 16.64 15.76
CA ILE A 79 -6.19 16.82 16.12
C ILE A 79 -5.48 15.47 16.37
N LYS A 80 -6.18 14.44 16.80
CA LYS A 80 -5.59 13.13 17.11
C LYS A 80 -5.34 12.23 15.89
N LEU A 81 -5.91 12.57 14.73
CA LEU A 81 -5.86 11.73 13.53
C LEU A 81 -4.71 12.05 12.57
N ALA A 82 -3.94 13.12 12.79
CA ALA A 82 -2.86 13.54 11.89
C ALA A 82 -1.81 12.44 11.59
N ASN A 83 -1.66 11.46 12.49
CA ASN A 83 -0.74 10.34 12.34
C ASN A 83 -1.42 8.96 12.27
N GLY A 84 -2.75 8.90 12.30
CA GLY A 84 -3.53 7.67 12.29
C GLY A 84 -4.12 7.31 10.93
N GLY A 85 -4.90 6.24 10.88
CA GLY A 85 -5.70 5.88 9.73
C GLY A 85 -4.97 5.04 8.66
N ALA A 86 -4.06 4.16 9.07
CA ALA A 86 -3.51 3.12 8.21
C ALA A 86 -4.33 1.83 8.38
N ALA A 87 -4.92 1.34 7.30
CA ALA A 87 -5.73 0.12 7.25
C ALA A 87 -5.07 -0.94 6.38
N GLY A 88 -4.96 -2.16 6.89
CA GLY A 88 -4.50 -3.32 6.15
C GLY A 88 -5.33 -4.54 6.49
N GLY A 89 -5.55 -5.41 5.52
CA GLY A 89 -6.33 -6.64 5.76
C GLY A 89 -5.67 -7.56 6.76
N TYR A 90 -4.35 -7.57 6.84
CA TYR A 90 -3.57 -8.35 7.80
C TYR A 90 -2.98 -7.47 8.90
N VAL A 91 -2.34 -6.36 8.53
CA VAL A 91 -1.70 -5.44 9.48
C VAL A 91 -1.91 -3.97 9.09
N GLY A 92 -2.33 -3.12 10.03
CA GLY A 92 -2.51 -1.70 9.77
C GLY A 92 -1.18 -0.97 9.55
N SER A 93 -0.24 -1.12 10.48
CA SER A 93 1.11 -0.50 10.40
C SER A 93 2.17 -1.46 10.91
N MET A 94 3.22 -1.64 10.13
CA MET A 94 4.36 -2.50 10.44
C MET A 94 5.65 -1.67 10.42
N GLN A 95 6.32 -1.54 11.57
CA GLN A 95 7.54 -0.74 11.71
C GLN A 95 8.80 -1.60 11.84
N THR A 96 8.65 -2.87 12.19
CA THR A 96 9.74 -3.81 12.37
C THR A 96 9.22 -5.24 12.30
N GLY A 97 10.13 -6.21 12.31
CA GLY A 97 9.79 -7.62 12.38
C GLY A 97 9.52 -8.26 11.02
N THR A 98 9.19 -9.54 11.07
CA THR A 98 8.96 -10.36 9.88
C THR A 98 7.63 -11.08 9.95
N ILE A 99 6.82 -10.95 8.89
CA ILE A 99 5.64 -11.77 8.66
C ILE A 99 6.00 -12.79 7.58
N THR A 100 5.80 -14.06 7.85
CA THR A 100 6.04 -15.15 6.88
C THR A 100 4.78 -16.00 6.74
N ASN A 101 4.41 -16.33 5.50
CA ASN A 101 3.22 -17.11 5.17
C ASN A 101 1.91 -16.51 5.73
N GLY A 102 1.86 -15.17 5.88
CA GLY A 102 0.64 -14.48 6.30
C GLY A 102 -0.42 -14.50 5.20
N GLN A 103 -1.67 -14.69 5.57
CA GLN A 103 -2.79 -14.70 4.64
C GLN A 103 -3.93 -13.82 5.14
N ALA A 104 -4.33 -12.84 4.34
CA ALA A 104 -5.55 -12.09 4.51
C ALA A 104 -6.59 -12.69 3.55
N TYR A 105 -7.48 -13.52 4.08
CA TYR A 105 -8.40 -14.31 3.27
C TYR A 105 -9.83 -13.75 3.32
N GLN A 106 -10.50 -13.67 2.18
CA GLN A 106 -11.86 -13.13 2.04
C GLN A 106 -12.00 -11.64 2.43
N ALA A 107 -11.01 -10.83 2.13
CA ALA A 107 -11.07 -9.39 2.35
C ALA A 107 -12.03 -8.72 1.34
N LYS A 108 -12.94 -7.86 1.83
CA LYS A 108 -13.92 -7.14 0.99
C LYS A 108 -13.51 -5.69 0.77
N THR A 109 -13.52 -4.90 1.83
CA THR A 109 -13.19 -3.48 1.77
C THR A 109 -12.16 -3.14 2.84
N ILE A 110 -11.06 -2.58 2.41
CA ILE A 110 -10.02 -2.04 3.28
C ILE A 110 -10.00 -0.53 3.10
N LYS A 111 -10.36 0.20 4.14
CA LYS A 111 -10.52 1.65 4.08
C LYS A 111 -9.66 2.35 5.12
N GLY A 112 -8.71 3.15 4.68
CA GLY A 112 -7.83 3.94 5.54
C GLY A 112 -7.94 5.44 5.26
N LEU A 113 -7.74 6.26 6.28
CA LEU A 113 -7.69 7.71 6.07
C LEU A 113 -6.40 8.11 5.35
N ARG A 114 -5.26 7.69 5.87
CA ARG A 114 -3.92 8.03 5.36
C ARG A 114 -3.36 7.00 4.41
N CYS A 115 -3.46 5.74 4.77
CA CYS A 115 -2.93 4.63 3.99
C CYS A 115 -3.92 3.46 3.99
N ALA A 116 -4.07 2.81 2.86
CA ALA A 116 -4.83 1.57 2.75
C ALA A 116 -4.07 0.54 1.90
N GLY A 117 -3.98 -0.68 2.39
CA GLY A 117 -3.40 -1.80 1.66
C GLY A 117 -4.15 -3.10 1.92
N GLY A 118 -4.31 -3.93 0.91
CA GLY A 118 -5.01 -5.20 1.07
C GLY A 118 -4.37 -6.09 2.12
N PHE A 119 -3.04 -6.11 2.21
CA PHE A 119 -2.29 -6.83 3.25
C PHE A 119 -1.83 -5.89 4.37
N ALA A 120 -1.07 -4.84 4.04
CA ALA A 120 -0.57 -3.88 5.02
C ALA A 120 -0.95 -2.45 4.65
N GLY A 121 -1.49 -1.68 5.60
CA GLY A 121 -1.76 -0.26 5.40
C GLY A 121 -0.48 0.51 5.13
N GLU A 122 0.51 0.31 5.98
CA GLU A 122 1.85 0.85 5.80
C GLU A 122 2.94 -0.06 6.37
N MET A 123 4.09 -0.03 5.73
CA MET A 123 5.34 -0.60 6.20
C MET A 123 6.37 0.51 6.25
N ILE A 124 6.86 0.84 7.43
CA ILE A 124 7.81 1.94 7.63
C ILE A 124 8.92 1.42 8.52
N ASN A 125 10.16 1.43 8.03
CA ASN A 125 11.29 1.02 8.83
C ASN A 125 11.34 1.85 10.13
N GLY A 126 11.39 1.15 11.26
CA GLY A 126 11.48 1.76 12.57
C GLY A 126 12.82 2.48 12.71
N GLY A 127 12.80 3.78 13.00
CA GLY A 127 14.03 4.48 13.33
C GLY A 127 14.69 3.88 14.58
N ALA A 128 16.00 3.65 14.56
CA ALA A 128 16.78 3.16 15.71
C ALA A 128 16.65 4.06 16.97
N ALA A 129 16.13 5.28 16.80
CA ALA A 129 15.86 6.22 17.90
C ALA A 129 14.77 5.75 18.88
N LYS A 130 14.00 4.70 18.57
CA LYS A 130 13.00 4.13 19.51
C LYS A 130 13.55 3.05 20.45
N LEU A 131 14.81 2.69 20.36
CA LEU A 131 15.49 1.88 21.40
C LEU A 131 15.73 2.76 22.64
N GLY A 132 14.65 3.16 23.30
CA GLY A 132 14.73 3.90 24.55
C GLY A 132 15.61 3.16 25.56
N GLY A 133 16.79 3.71 25.87
CA GLY A 133 17.60 3.30 27.01
C GLY A 133 18.55 2.12 26.80
N VAL A 134 18.67 1.54 25.61
CA VAL A 134 19.75 0.56 25.37
C VAL A 134 20.97 1.29 24.80
N ASP A 135 22.00 1.44 25.62
CA ASP A 135 23.30 1.97 25.19
C ASP A 135 24.04 0.89 24.37
N ILE A 136 23.75 0.85 23.06
CA ILE A 136 24.45 -0.03 22.11
C ILE A 136 25.90 0.48 21.89
N LEU A 137 26.21 1.71 22.28
CA LEU A 137 27.53 2.36 22.12
C LEU A 137 28.62 1.76 23.01
N GLY A 138 28.24 1.26 24.17
CA GLY A 138 29.15 0.53 25.03
C GLY A 138 29.55 -0.83 24.45
N LEU A 139 28.86 -1.31 23.43
CA LEU A 139 29.15 -2.56 22.75
C LEU A 139 30.13 -2.30 21.60
N ASN A 140 31.30 -2.90 21.65
CA ASN A 140 32.30 -2.86 20.57
C ASN A 140 31.83 -3.77 19.39
N LEU A 141 30.71 -3.41 18.77
CA LEU A 141 30.10 -4.20 17.73
C LEU A 141 30.92 -4.18 16.44
N GLN A 142 31.18 -5.36 15.89
CA GLN A 142 31.73 -5.49 14.55
C GLN A 142 30.65 -5.16 13.49
N LEU A 143 31.05 -4.78 12.30
CA LEU A 143 30.14 -4.38 11.22
C LEU A 143 29.00 -5.38 10.97
N GLY A 144 29.30 -6.69 10.97
CA GLY A 144 28.28 -7.72 10.79
C GLY A 144 27.18 -7.70 11.85
N GLN A 145 27.53 -7.42 13.09
CA GLN A 145 26.61 -7.25 14.21
C GLN A 145 25.78 -5.98 14.07
N MET A 146 26.40 -4.90 13.59
CA MET A 146 25.72 -3.64 13.32
C MET A 146 24.68 -3.77 12.20
N LEU A 147 24.99 -4.49 11.13
CA LEU A 147 24.03 -4.80 10.06
C LEU A 147 22.87 -5.69 10.57
N GLN A 148 23.14 -6.62 11.47
CA GLN A 148 22.09 -7.41 12.13
C GLN A 148 21.15 -6.52 12.94
N VAL A 149 21.70 -5.56 13.70
CA VAL A 149 20.90 -4.59 14.45
C VAL A 149 20.05 -3.75 13.50
N LEU A 150 20.60 -3.23 12.41
CA LEU A 150 19.83 -2.46 11.41
C LEU A 150 18.73 -3.30 10.77
N ASN A 151 18.98 -4.56 10.47
CA ASN A 151 17.96 -5.46 9.91
C ASN A 151 16.78 -5.70 10.86
N VAL A 152 16.97 -5.58 12.18
CA VAL A 152 15.86 -5.66 13.15
C VAL A 152 14.82 -4.55 12.91
N PHE A 153 15.23 -3.40 12.38
CA PHE A 153 14.35 -2.25 12.13
C PHE A 153 13.70 -2.26 10.76
N VAL A 154 14.04 -3.21 9.91
CA VAL A 154 13.44 -3.35 8.57
C VAL A 154 12.21 -4.24 8.67
N PRO A 155 11.00 -3.75 8.34
CA PRO A 155 9.82 -4.58 8.24
C PRO A 155 9.93 -5.48 7.01
N VAL A 156 9.70 -6.78 7.20
CA VAL A 156 9.82 -7.79 6.13
C VAL A 156 8.56 -8.62 6.03
N ILE A 157 7.99 -8.70 4.84
CA ILE A 157 6.89 -9.62 4.52
C ILE A 157 7.41 -10.68 3.55
N LYS A 158 7.22 -11.95 3.88
CA LYS A 158 7.66 -13.08 3.06
C LYS A 158 6.49 -14.00 2.72
N LYS A 159 6.41 -14.45 1.44
CA LYS A 159 5.49 -15.52 1.01
C LYS A 159 4.06 -15.33 1.51
N SER A 160 3.58 -14.11 1.47
CA SER A 160 2.30 -13.74 2.06
C SER A 160 1.34 -13.21 1.01
N SER A 161 0.04 -13.40 1.24
CA SER A 161 -0.97 -13.07 0.24
C SER A 161 -2.20 -12.41 0.83
N VAL A 162 -2.89 -11.68 -0.01
CA VAL A 162 -4.25 -11.23 0.23
C VAL A 162 -5.16 -11.78 -0.86
N GLU A 163 -6.27 -12.33 -0.47
CA GLU A 163 -7.31 -12.79 -1.37
C GLU A 163 -8.59 -12.02 -1.10
N GLY A 164 -9.12 -11.38 -2.13
CA GLY A 164 -10.42 -10.74 -2.07
C GLY A 164 -11.56 -11.76 -1.91
N TYR A 165 -12.66 -11.29 -1.35
CA TYR A 165 -13.90 -12.06 -1.34
C TYR A 165 -14.42 -12.27 -2.77
N GLN A 166 -15.45 -13.08 -2.96
CA GLN A 166 -16.02 -13.37 -4.29
C GLN A 166 -16.48 -12.13 -5.06
N SER A 167 -16.90 -11.06 -4.37
CA SER A 167 -17.27 -9.77 -4.97
C SER A 167 -16.08 -8.88 -5.32
N GLY A 168 -14.87 -9.35 -5.08
CA GLY A 168 -13.62 -8.62 -5.29
C GLY A 168 -13.22 -7.74 -4.11
N LEU A 169 -11.89 -7.54 -3.97
CA LEU A 169 -11.29 -6.66 -2.98
C LEU A 169 -11.35 -5.22 -3.44
N ILE A 170 -11.80 -4.33 -2.56
CA ILE A 170 -11.74 -2.87 -2.75
C ILE A 170 -10.81 -2.28 -1.68
N VAL A 171 -9.81 -1.52 -2.12
CA VAL A 171 -8.88 -0.81 -1.24
C VAL A 171 -9.03 0.69 -1.45
N GLN A 172 -9.27 1.43 -0.37
CA GLN A 172 -9.55 2.88 -0.45
C GLN A 172 -8.75 3.67 0.58
N SER A 173 -8.09 4.73 0.14
CA SER A 173 -7.51 5.71 1.04
C SER A 173 -8.12 7.09 0.80
N GLU A 174 -8.75 7.65 1.84
CA GLU A 174 -9.53 8.88 1.70
C GLU A 174 -8.68 10.14 1.63
N GLY A 175 -7.54 10.19 2.34
CA GLY A 175 -6.74 11.41 2.47
C GLY A 175 -7.56 12.59 3.01
N VAL A 176 -6.93 13.70 3.33
CA VAL A 176 -7.60 14.96 3.69
C VAL A 176 -6.79 16.11 3.14
N ASP A 177 -7.34 16.84 2.16
CA ASP A 177 -6.64 17.91 1.44
C ASP A 177 -6.20 19.06 2.35
N ASN A 178 -7.07 19.49 3.27
CA ASN A 178 -6.83 20.66 4.13
C ASN A 178 -5.76 20.44 5.22
N LYS A 179 -5.29 19.20 5.40
CA LYS A 179 -4.37 18.81 6.50
C LYS A 179 -3.11 18.10 6.02
N ASN A 180 -2.83 18.12 4.73
CA ASN A 180 -1.72 17.40 4.11
C ASN A 180 -1.69 15.89 4.45
N ILE A 181 -2.83 15.29 4.72
CA ILE A 181 -2.95 13.86 4.93
C ILE A 181 -3.08 13.20 3.55
N CYS A 182 -1.95 12.76 3.04
CA CYS A 182 -1.89 12.07 1.76
C CYS A 182 -2.61 10.73 1.81
N GLY A 183 -3.47 10.47 0.84
CA GLY A 183 -4.17 9.20 0.67
C GLY A 183 -3.37 8.23 -0.20
N TYR A 184 -2.61 7.31 0.42
CA TYR A 184 -1.86 6.28 -0.29
C TYR A 184 -2.66 4.98 -0.33
N ALA A 185 -2.91 4.43 -1.51
CA ALA A 185 -3.64 3.18 -1.66
C ALA A 185 -2.89 2.17 -2.52
N GLY A 186 -2.78 0.94 -2.04
CA GLY A 186 -2.18 -0.17 -2.76
C GLY A 186 -2.95 -1.46 -2.54
N GLY A 187 -3.12 -2.27 -3.58
CA GLY A 187 -3.80 -3.56 -3.44
C GLY A 187 -3.14 -4.47 -2.40
N TYR A 188 -1.84 -4.34 -2.19
CA TYR A 188 -1.08 -5.07 -1.18
C TYR A 188 -0.61 -4.16 -0.04
N VAL A 189 0.12 -3.08 -0.35
CA VAL A 189 0.62 -2.12 0.65
C VAL A 189 0.30 -0.70 0.22
N GLY A 190 -0.32 0.10 1.10
CA GLY A 190 -0.59 1.50 0.82
C GLY A 190 0.69 2.32 0.73
N LYS A 191 1.57 2.19 1.72
CA LYS A 191 2.84 2.93 1.80
C LYS A 191 3.98 2.04 2.29
N LEU A 192 5.06 2.00 1.51
CA LEU A 192 6.28 1.23 1.80
C LEU A 192 7.46 2.19 1.96
N ILE A 193 8.11 2.20 3.12
CA ILE A 193 9.30 3.00 3.39
C ILE A 193 10.38 2.08 3.97
N GLY A 194 11.41 1.77 3.15
CA GLY A 194 12.55 0.94 3.57
C GLY A 194 12.18 -0.48 3.99
N GLY A 195 11.00 -0.96 3.60
CA GLY A 195 10.54 -2.32 3.87
C GLY A 195 10.86 -3.28 2.74
N GLN A 196 10.75 -4.56 3.02
CA GLN A 196 11.06 -5.63 2.07
C GLN A 196 9.86 -6.57 1.91
N ILE A 197 9.48 -6.84 0.67
CA ILE A 197 8.40 -7.77 0.32
C ILE A 197 8.97 -8.83 -0.61
N TRP A 198 9.10 -10.05 -0.12
CA TRP A 198 9.80 -11.13 -0.81
C TRP A 198 8.94 -12.39 -0.91
N GLY A 199 8.47 -12.66 -2.11
CA GLY A 199 7.99 -13.98 -2.46
C GLY A 199 9.15 -14.92 -2.83
N GLU A 200 8.79 -16.10 -3.24
CA GLU A 200 9.63 -17.13 -3.87
C GLU A 200 8.93 -17.62 -5.14
N ASN A 201 9.59 -18.46 -5.94
CA ASN A 201 9.04 -18.90 -7.21
C ASN A 201 7.70 -19.65 -7.06
N ASP A 202 7.57 -20.43 -6.03
CA ASP A 202 6.39 -21.26 -5.69
C ASP A 202 5.47 -20.63 -4.64
N ALA A 203 5.91 -19.54 -4.00
CA ALA A 203 5.18 -18.83 -2.97
C ALA A 203 5.32 -17.32 -3.13
N ARG A 204 4.72 -16.78 -4.18
CA ARG A 204 4.79 -15.35 -4.50
C ARG A 204 3.97 -14.50 -3.53
N CYS A 205 4.39 -13.26 -3.30
CA CYS A 205 3.56 -12.28 -2.60
C CYS A 205 2.47 -11.80 -3.56
N LYS A 206 1.20 -12.06 -3.26
CA LYS A 206 0.13 -11.77 -4.23
C LYS A 206 -1.09 -11.09 -3.64
N VAL A 207 -1.70 -10.32 -4.53
CA VAL A 207 -3.08 -9.86 -4.38
C VAL A 207 -3.90 -10.60 -5.42
N THR A 208 -4.91 -11.32 -4.98
CA THR A 208 -5.85 -12.00 -5.86
C THR A 208 -7.26 -11.49 -5.66
N LYS A 209 -8.08 -11.57 -6.68
CA LYS A 209 -9.43 -11.01 -6.70
C LYS A 209 -9.47 -9.51 -6.36
N LEU A 210 -8.48 -8.75 -6.86
CA LEU A 210 -8.50 -7.30 -6.73
C LEU A 210 -9.47 -6.69 -7.73
N ARG A 211 -10.45 -5.95 -7.24
CA ARG A 211 -11.43 -5.26 -8.07
C ARG A 211 -11.07 -3.80 -8.29
N ARG A 212 -10.70 -3.10 -7.20
CA ARG A 212 -10.50 -1.66 -7.27
C ARG A 212 -9.55 -1.15 -6.20
N VAL A 213 -8.74 -0.15 -6.57
CA VAL A 213 -7.92 0.62 -5.65
C VAL A 213 -8.21 2.11 -5.86
N ASP A 214 -8.62 2.80 -4.81
CA ASP A 214 -8.89 4.24 -4.83
C ASP A 214 -7.95 4.98 -3.86
N GLY A 215 -7.39 6.10 -4.29
CA GLY A 215 -6.53 6.93 -3.43
C GLY A 215 -6.43 8.36 -3.91
N ARG A 216 -5.86 9.25 -3.07
CA ARG A 216 -5.78 10.69 -3.34
C ARG A 216 -4.39 11.21 -3.66
N SER A 217 -3.33 10.47 -3.35
CA SER A 217 -1.95 10.91 -3.65
C SER A 217 -1.24 9.97 -4.61
N TYR A 218 -1.07 8.72 -4.21
CA TYR A 218 -0.43 7.70 -5.02
C TYR A 218 -1.23 6.41 -4.92
N VAL A 219 -1.53 5.82 -6.06
CA VAL A 219 -2.43 4.66 -6.16
C VAL A 219 -1.78 3.57 -6.99
N GLY A 220 -1.71 2.36 -6.46
CA GLY A 220 -1.14 1.22 -7.17
C GLY A 220 -1.89 -0.08 -6.94
N GLY A 221 -1.91 -0.94 -7.94
CA GLY A 221 -2.53 -2.27 -7.80
C GLY A 221 -1.82 -3.13 -6.75
N PHE A 222 -0.52 -2.95 -6.53
CA PHE A 222 0.24 -3.60 -5.47
C PHE A 222 0.67 -2.61 -4.39
N VAL A 223 1.40 -1.55 -4.73
CA VAL A 223 1.89 -0.56 -3.77
C VAL A 223 1.50 0.87 -4.17
N GLY A 224 0.92 1.63 -3.24
CA GLY A 224 0.57 3.02 -3.49
C GLY A 224 1.81 3.88 -3.69
N SER A 225 2.70 3.90 -2.71
CA SER A 225 3.99 4.59 -2.78
C SER A 225 5.08 3.78 -2.10
N SER A 226 6.22 3.68 -2.75
CA SER A 226 7.42 3.02 -2.24
C SER A 226 8.61 3.96 -2.29
N ARG A 227 9.39 4.01 -1.20
CA ARG A 227 10.61 4.81 -1.10
C ARG A 227 11.60 4.18 -0.12
N PRO A 228 12.88 4.53 -0.19
CA PRO A 228 13.87 4.06 0.78
C PRO A 228 13.51 4.52 2.19
N GLY A 229 13.89 3.73 3.15
CA GLY A 229 13.89 4.15 4.54
C GLY A 229 14.90 5.26 4.75
N SER A 230 14.57 6.24 5.60
CA SER A 230 15.58 7.24 5.95
C SER A 230 16.52 6.66 7.01
N VAL A 231 17.80 6.58 6.66
CA VAL A 231 18.87 6.44 7.66
C VAL A 231 18.85 7.66 8.59
N ALA A 232 18.24 8.75 8.17
CA ALA A 232 18.17 10.06 8.85
C ALA A 232 16.97 10.28 9.75
N THR A 233 15.99 9.37 9.83
CA THR A 233 15.03 9.39 10.96
C THR A 233 15.68 8.96 12.28
N LEU A 234 16.92 8.67 12.25
CA LEU A 234 17.80 8.60 13.40
C LEU A 234 18.17 10.04 13.79
N ASN A 235 17.23 10.73 14.41
CA ASN A 235 17.31 12.15 14.73
C ASN A 235 18.54 12.46 15.63
N PRO A 236 19.54 13.24 15.16
CA PRO A 236 20.72 13.59 15.96
C PRO A 236 20.49 14.74 16.95
N THR A 237 19.24 15.18 17.18
CA THR A 237 18.94 16.29 18.10
C THR A 237 19.10 15.95 19.58
N ALA A 238 19.39 14.71 19.92
CA ALA A 238 19.84 14.34 21.27
C ALA A 238 21.34 14.02 21.20
N GLY A 239 22.18 15.05 21.25
CA GLY A 239 23.63 15.04 21.28
C GLY A 239 24.34 13.72 21.00
N GLU A 240 25.34 13.71 20.14
CA GLU A 240 26.26 12.60 19.81
C GLU A 240 25.63 11.18 19.85
N GLY A 241 24.51 11.01 19.19
CA GLY A 241 23.75 9.77 19.26
C GLY A 241 24.50 8.61 18.60
N LEU A 242 24.18 7.42 19.05
CA LEU A 242 24.61 6.10 18.62
C LEU A 242 24.82 6.02 17.11
N LEU A 243 23.94 6.63 16.34
CA LEU A 243 23.97 6.56 14.89
C LEU A 243 25.00 7.48 14.26
N SER A 244 25.25 8.67 14.81
CA SER A 244 26.30 9.52 14.28
C SER A 244 27.67 8.87 14.45
N GLN A 245 27.89 8.19 15.56
CA GLN A 245 29.10 7.41 15.78
C GLN A 245 29.11 6.14 14.93
N LEU A 246 27.98 5.48 14.76
CA LEU A 246 27.79 4.33 13.90
C LEU A 246 28.05 4.71 12.44
N LEU A 247 27.48 5.80 11.96
CA LEU A 247 27.71 6.34 10.62
C LEU A 247 29.16 6.80 10.43
N ASN A 248 29.77 7.48 11.40
CA ASN A 248 31.16 7.89 11.32
C ASN A 248 32.11 6.68 11.26
N LYS A 249 31.81 5.61 12.00
CA LYS A 249 32.58 4.36 11.97
C LYS A 249 32.34 3.58 10.67
N LEU A 250 31.11 3.59 10.14
CA LEU A 250 30.73 2.96 8.87
C LEU A 250 31.25 3.75 7.65
N LEU A 251 31.32 5.07 7.75
CA LEU A 251 31.86 5.94 6.69
C LEU A 251 33.37 5.76 6.49
N SER A 252 34.06 5.09 7.41
CA SER A 252 35.47 4.76 7.23
C SER A 252 35.72 3.71 6.12
N THR A 253 34.68 2.92 5.75
CA THR A 253 34.77 1.94 4.66
C THR A 253 33.58 2.07 3.71
N PRO A 254 33.80 2.55 2.47
CA PRO A 254 32.71 2.78 1.51
C PRO A 254 31.85 1.54 1.21
N ALA A 255 32.44 0.34 1.20
CA ALA A 255 31.72 -0.91 0.98
C ALA A 255 30.66 -1.17 2.06
N ASP A 256 30.89 -0.71 3.26
CA ASP A 256 29.98 -0.94 4.40
C ASP A 256 28.83 0.04 4.40
N LEU A 257 29.07 1.27 3.92
CA LEU A 257 28.04 2.24 3.70
C LEU A 257 27.01 1.74 2.66
N ILE A 258 27.48 1.16 1.55
CA ILE A 258 26.59 0.57 0.51
C ILE A 258 25.73 -0.54 1.12
N LYS A 259 26.28 -1.37 1.99
CA LYS A 259 25.49 -2.43 2.66
C LYS A 259 24.41 -1.84 3.56
N VAL A 260 24.69 -0.76 4.29
CA VAL A 260 23.71 -0.07 5.13
C VAL A 260 22.61 0.58 4.28
N LEU A 261 23.00 1.27 3.22
CA LEU A 261 22.03 1.88 2.27
C LEU A 261 21.15 0.81 1.64
N ASN A 262 21.73 -0.30 1.19
CA ASN A 262 20.97 -1.40 0.62
C ASN A 262 20.00 -2.06 1.63
N ALA A 263 20.31 -2.07 2.91
CA ALA A 263 19.40 -2.55 3.95
C ALA A 263 18.18 -1.63 4.12
N THR A 264 18.28 -0.36 3.75
CA THR A 264 17.19 0.62 3.84
C THR A 264 16.41 0.79 2.53
N VAL A 265 16.87 0.22 1.43
CA VAL A 265 16.19 0.26 0.14
C VAL A 265 14.92 -0.57 0.18
N ALA A 266 13.79 0.03 -0.22
CA ALA A 266 12.56 -0.70 -0.40
C ALA A 266 12.73 -1.73 -1.54
N THR A 267 12.35 -2.97 -1.27
CA THR A 267 12.53 -4.07 -2.23
C THR A 267 11.26 -4.92 -2.34
N ILE A 268 10.81 -5.18 -3.56
CA ILE A 268 9.68 -6.06 -3.85
C ILE A 268 10.10 -7.10 -4.89
N ARG A 269 9.96 -8.38 -4.56
CA ARG A 269 10.35 -9.49 -5.44
C ARG A 269 9.28 -10.59 -5.44
N TYR A 270 9.11 -11.26 -6.59
CA TYR A 270 8.13 -12.32 -6.76
C TYR A 270 6.74 -11.84 -6.31
N ALA A 271 6.23 -10.81 -6.94
CA ALA A 271 4.99 -10.17 -6.55
C ALA A 271 4.01 -10.08 -7.71
N ASP A 272 2.74 -10.43 -7.46
CA ASP A 272 1.71 -10.45 -8.48
C ASP A 272 0.44 -9.74 -8.02
N VAL A 273 -0.25 -9.17 -8.99
CA VAL A 273 -1.59 -8.62 -8.85
C VAL A 273 -2.51 -9.29 -9.87
N GLU A 274 -3.56 -9.91 -9.38
CA GLU A 274 -4.57 -10.60 -10.17
C GLU A 274 -5.94 -9.97 -9.97
N ALA A 275 -6.65 -9.76 -11.06
CA ALA A 275 -7.99 -9.20 -11.04
C ALA A 275 -9.00 -10.14 -10.38
N TRP A 276 -10.10 -9.55 -9.95
CA TRP A 276 -11.26 -10.25 -9.43
C TRP A 276 -11.96 -11.10 -10.51
N ASP A 277 -12.06 -10.56 -11.72
CA ASP A 277 -12.69 -11.20 -12.87
C ASP A 277 -12.08 -10.70 -14.19
N ASP A 278 -12.65 -11.10 -15.30
CA ASP A 278 -12.22 -10.69 -16.65
C ASP A 278 -12.49 -9.19 -16.94
N TRP A 279 -13.35 -8.53 -16.14
CA TRP A 279 -13.59 -7.09 -16.22
C TRP A 279 -12.35 -6.28 -15.86
N GLY A 280 -11.51 -6.83 -15.02
CA GLY A 280 -10.21 -6.28 -14.71
C GLY A 280 -10.19 -5.29 -13.54
N ILE A 281 -8.98 -4.85 -13.22
CA ILE A 281 -8.67 -3.99 -12.08
C ILE A 281 -8.87 -2.52 -12.46
N ILE A 282 -9.52 -1.77 -11.58
CA ILE A 282 -9.59 -0.31 -11.65
C ILE A 282 -8.64 0.30 -10.63
N VAL A 283 -7.62 1.02 -11.10
CA VAL A 283 -6.73 1.84 -10.27
C VAL A 283 -7.13 3.30 -10.44
N ASN A 284 -7.75 3.87 -9.43
CA ASN A 284 -8.45 5.13 -9.55
C ASN A 284 -7.93 6.20 -8.59
N GLY A 285 -7.34 7.23 -9.15
CA GLY A 285 -6.93 8.44 -8.44
C GLY A 285 -7.93 9.60 -8.51
N ALA A 286 -9.08 9.43 -9.18
CA ALA A 286 -10.10 10.47 -9.22
C ALA A 286 -10.94 10.47 -7.94
N TYR A 287 -11.15 11.64 -7.36
CA TYR A 287 -11.94 11.81 -6.14
C TYR A 287 -12.73 13.13 -6.14
N ALA A 288 -13.83 13.18 -5.40
CA ALA A 288 -14.61 14.40 -5.23
C ALA A 288 -13.88 15.37 -4.31
N SER A 289 -13.67 16.61 -4.77
CA SER A 289 -13.09 17.71 -4.01
C SER A 289 -14.08 18.87 -3.99
N GLY A 290 -14.71 19.11 -2.86
CA GLY A 290 -15.76 20.12 -2.73
C GLY A 290 -17.06 19.81 -3.49
N SER A 291 -17.92 20.80 -3.62
CA SER A 291 -19.23 20.67 -4.25
C SER A 291 -19.15 20.79 -5.76
N ASN A 292 -18.82 19.77 -6.50
CA ASN A 292 -18.81 19.62 -7.97
C ASN A 292 -17.44 19.60 -8.66
N ASN A 293 -16.33 19.57 -7.95
CA ASN A 293 -15.01 19.46 -8.58
C ASN A 293 -14.45 18.04 -8.42
N THR A 294 -13.92 17.46 -9.49
CA THR A 294 -13.12 16.25 -9.45
C THR A 294 -11.65 16.64 -9.33
N SER A 295 -10.99 16.15 -8.29
CA SER A 295 -9.54 16.21 -8.14
C SER A 295 -8.92 14.86 -8.40
N TYR A 296 -7.61 14.84 -8.63
CA TYR A 296 -6.93 13.62 -9.04
C TYR A 296 -5.68 13.40 -8.18
N ALA A 297 -5.39 12.14 -7.90
CA ALA A 297 -4.12 11.72 -7.32
C ALA A 297 -2.96 12.12 -8.24
N LYS A 298 -1.80 12.41 -7.65
CA LYS A 298 -0.60 12.79 -8.41
C LYS A 298 -0.20 11.68 -9.39
N ALA A 299 -0.11 10.45 -8.91
CA ALA A 299 0.25 9.34 -9.79
C ALA A 299 -0.52 8.05 -9.47
N ALA A 300 -0.80 7.28 -10.53
CA ALA A 300 -1.40 5.96 -10.44
C ALA A 300 -0.72 4.97 -11.38
N GLY A 301 -0.58 3.73 -10.95
CA GLY A 301 -0.01 2.66 -11.75
C GLY A 301 -0.63 1.30 -11.44
N GLY A 302 -0.71 0.44 -12.45
CA GLY A 302 -1.28 -0.89 -12.28
C GLY A 302 -0.59 -1.71 -11.19
N PHE A 303 0.73 -1.57 -11.04
CA PHE A 303 1.49 -2.17 -9.93
C PHE A 303 1.83 -1.13 -8.86
N ALA A 304 2.44 -0.01 -9.22
CA ALA A 304 2.87 1.00 -8.27
C ALA A 304 2.48 2.42 -8.69
N GLY A 305 1.93 3.20 -7.76
CA GLY A 305 1.66 4.63 -8.00
C GLY A 305 2.95 5.43 -8.06
N ASN A 306 3.84 5.25 -7.09
CA ASN A 306 5.13 5.92 -6.99
C ASN A 306 6.24 4.98 -6.55
N LEU A 307 7.38 5.06 -7.23
CA LEU A 307 8.62 4.37 -6.90
C LEU A 307 9.74 5.39 -6.78
N GLU A 308 10.29 5.56 -5.59
CA GLU A 308 11.49 6.35 -5.34
C GLU A 308 12.58 5.43 -4.81
N GLY A 309 13.74 5.34 -5.47
CA GLY A 309 14.87 4.53 -5.01
C GLY A 309 14.46 3.12 -4.57
N THR A 310 13.57 2.49 -5.31
CA THR A 310 12.97 1.19 -4.99
C THR A 310 13.43 0.14 -5.97
N VAL A 311 13.69 -1.08 -5.49
CA VAL A 311 14.09 -2.20 -6.35
C VAL A 311 12.92 -3.18 -6.50
N LEU A 312 12.44 -3.33 -7.74
CA LEU A 312 11.46 -4.34 -8.11
C LEU A 312 12.15 -5.49 -8.86
N GLY A 313 11.84 -6.72 -8.44
CA GLY A 313 12.46 -7.91 -9.00
C GLY A 313 13.91 -8.12 -8.53
N LYS A 314 14.65 -8.94 -9.26
CA LYS A 314 16.06 -9.24 -9.01
C LYS A 314 16.80 -9.31 -10.33
N LYS A 315 17.93 -8.61 -10.42
CA LYS A 315 18.81 -8.68 -11.60
C LYS A 315 19.12 -10.14 -11.95
N ASP A 316 19.11 -10.43 -13.24
CA ASP A 316 19.44 -11.74 -13.82
C ASP A 316 18.55 -12.92 -13.29
N THR A 317 17.35 -12.60 -12.79
CA THR A 317 16.39 -13.59 -12.30
C THR A 317 14.97 -13.21 -12.74
N GLU A 318 14.57 -13.63 -13.94
CA GLU A 318 13.28 -13.29 -14.53
C GLU A 318 12.08 -13.64 -13.62
N LYS A 319 12.10 -14.83 -13.04
CA LYS A 319 11.03 -15.30 -12.14
C LYS A 319 10.84 -14.42 -10.90
N ALA A 320 11.88 -13.66 -10.51
CA ALA A 320 11.79 -12.75 -9.38
C ALA A 320 11.08 -11.41 -9.71
N GLY A 321 10.64 -11.25 -10.94
CA GLY A 321 9.93 -10.06 -11.42
C GLY A 321 8.58 -9.86 -10.76
N VAL A 322 7.91 -8.79 -11.19
CA VAL A 322 6.58 -8.40 -10.72
C VAL A 322 5.57 -8.44 -11.87
N SER A 323 4.31 -8.76 -11.57
CA SER A 323 3.29 -8.82 -12.61
C SER A 323 1.97 -8.19 -12.18
N VAL A 324 1.27 -7.63 -13.17
CA VAL A 324 -0.12 -7.19 -13.02
C VAL A 324 -0.93 -7.73 -14.17
N GLN A 325 -2.01 -8.41 -13.87
CA GLN A 325 -2.87 -9.03 -14.86
C GLN A 325 -4.25 -8.39 -14.86
N ASN A 326 -4.79 -8.25 -16.08
CA ASN A 326 -6.14 -7.77 -16.32
C ASN A 326 -6.42 -6.36 -15.77
N ILE A 327 -5.62 -5.37 -16.18
CA ILE A 327 -5.92 -3.97 -15.88
C ILE A 327 -7.01 -3.47 -16.82
N ARG A 328 -8.05 -2.89 -16.24
CA ARG A 328 -9.13 -2.20 -16.97
C ARG A 328 -8.82 -0.72 -17.17
N SER A 329 -8.48 -0.05 -16.10
CA SER A 329 -8.21 1.39 -16.16
C SER A 329 -7.23 1.85 -15.08
N VAL A 330 -6.44 2.86 -15.43
CA VAL A 330 -5.57 3.59 -14.49
C VAL A 330 -5.83 5.07 -14.68
N VAL A 331 -6.22 5.77 -13.61
CA VAL A 331 -6.59 7.19 -13.66
C VAL A 331 -5.77 7.99 -12.64
N ALA A 332 -5.11 9.05 -13.11
CA ALA A 332 -4.37 9.99 -12.27
C ALA A 332 -4.38 11.40 -12.88
N GLY A 333 -3.90 12.39 -12.13
CA GLY A 333 -3.82 13.77 -12.58
C GLY A 333 -2.56 14.09 -13.37
N GLU A 334 -1.40 13.64 -12.89
CA GLU A 334 -0.12 13.98 -13.54
C GLU A 334 0.49 12.78 -14.26
N TYR A 335 0.54 11.60 -13.58
CA TYR A 335 1.23 10.43 -14.12
C TYR A 335 0.37 9.18 -14.00
N ALA A 336 -0.01 8.60 -15.11
CA ALA A 336 -0.73 7.33 -15.17
C ALA A 336 0.06 6.33 -16.02
N GLY A 337 0.25 5.12 -15.51
CA GLY A 337 0.98 4.07 -16.23
C GLY A 337 0.39 2.69 -16.00
N GLY A 338 0.36 1.84 -17.02
CA GLY A 338 -0.15 0.47 -16.90
C GLY A 338 0.57 -0.32 -15.80
N CYS A 339 1.88 -0.12 -15.62
CA CYS A 339 2.65 -0.73 -14.54
C CYS A 339 2.97 0.28 -13.42
N PHE A 340 3.58 1.42 -13.74
CA PHE A 340 3.99 2.43 -12.77
C PHE A 340 3.47 3.80 -13.16
N GLY A 341 2.99 4.58 -12.18
CA GLY A 341 2.64 5.97 -12.39
C GLY A 341 3.89 6.82 -12.56
N VAL A 342 4.80 6.76 -11.60
CA VAL A 342 6.08 7.46 -11.65
C VAL A 342 7.19 6.60 -11.02
N ALA A 343 8.37 6.64 -11.61
CA ALA A 343 9.59 6.07 -11.05
C ALA A 343 10.65 7.16 -11.01
N ASP A 344 11.15 7.48 -9.83
CA ASP A 344 12.07 8.58 -9.58
C ASP A 344 13.26 8.13 -8.74
N VAL A 345 14.27 8.98 -8.68
CA VAL A 345 15.38 8.81 -7.75
C VAL A 345 14.92 9.20 -6.33
N ALA A 346 15.40 8.49 -5.34
CA ALA A 346 15.18 8.91 -3.96
C ALA A 346 15.80 10.28 -3.72
N GLY A 347 15.03 11.18 -3.13
CA GLY A 347 15.53 12.51 -2.79
C GLY A 347 16.71 12.41 -1.83
N VAL A 348 17.90 12.81 -2.27
CA VAL A 348 19.14 12.78 -1.48
C VAL A 348 19.07 13.79 -0.31
N ALA A 349 18.15 14.75 -0.38
CA ALA A 349 17.94 15.78 0.63
C ALA A 349 17.51 15.24 2.01
N ASN A 350 17.04 13.99 2.09
CA ASN A 350 16.70 13.38 3.37
C ASN A 350 17.90 12.73 4.09
N ILE A 351 19.09 12.81 3.52
CA ILE A 351 20.34 12.38 4.13
C ILE A 351 21.07 13.62 4.69
N SER A 352 20.41 14.38 5.53
CA SER A 352 21.09 15.43 6.30
C SER A 352 21.61 14.83 7.61
N ALA A 353 22.89 14.55 7.65
CA ALA A 353 23.60 14.47 8.91
C ALA A 353 23.73 15.92 9.41
N GLY A 354 23.18 16.22 10.61
CA GLY A 354 23.10 17.57 11.18
C GLY A 354 24.26 18.50 10.81
N ASN A 355 24.14 19.78 11.02
CA ASN A 355 24.93 20.96 10.68
C ASN A 355 26.35 20.89 10.06
N GLU A 356 26.89 19.72 9.78
CA GLU A 356 28.20 19.55 9.13
C GLU A 356 28.04 18.70 7.86
N THR A 357 28.47 19.27 6.73
CA THR A 357 28.62 18.68 5.38
C THR A 357 27.79 17.42 5.13
N SER A 358 26.80 17.52 4.28
CA SER A 358 25.87 16.42 3.98
C SER A 358 26.63 15.11 3.72
N LEU A 359 26.04 13.99 4.11
CA LEU A 359 26.58 12.65 3.79
C LEU A 359 26.90 12.55 2.29
N LEU A 360 26.08 13.19 1.47
CA LEU A 360 26.29 13.31 0.02
C LEU A 360 27.60 14.00 -0.32
N ASP A 361 27.94 15.13 0.32
CA ASP A 361 29.22 15.82 0.08
C ASP A 361 30.42 14.96 0.43
N LYS A 362 30.32 14.20 1.53
CA LYS A 362 31.36 13.25 1.93
C LYS A 362 31.50 12.12 0.88
N LEU A 363 30.39 11.61 0.36
CA LEU A 363 30.36 10.55 -0.64
C LEU A 363 30.87 11.02 -2.00
N LEU A 364 30.47 12.21 -2.44
CA LEU A 364 30.97 12.83 -3.67
C LEU A 364 32.46 13.14 -3.60
N LYS A 365 32.95 13.61 -2.45
CA LYS A 365 34.39 13.83 -2.22
C LYS A 365 35.20 12.54 -2.27
N LEU A 366 34.58 11.40 -1.94
CA LEU A 366 35.23 10.08 -2.06
C LEU A 366 35.20 9.51 -3.49
N GLY A 367 34.62 10.23 -4.49
CA GLY A 367 34.55 9.80 -5.88
C GLY A 367 33.65 8.55 -6.09
N ARG A 368 32.70 8.28 -5.18
CA ARG A 368 31.89 7.05 -5.19
C ARG A 368 30.54 7.30 -5.86
N THR A 369 30.52 7.16 -7.18
CA THR A 369 29.27 7.23 -7.96
C THR A 369 28.36 6.00 -7.76
N ASP A 370 28.94 4.87 -7.37
CA ASP A 370 28.22 3.63 -7.05
C ASP A 370 27.25 3.77 -5.86
N VAL A 371 27.51 4.71 -4.96
CA VAL A 371 26.60 5.04 -3.86
C VAL A 371 25.33 5.72 -4.40
N LEU A 372 25.44 6.51 -5.47
CA LEU A 372 24.28 7.16 -6.08
C LEU A 372 23.32 6.12 -6.70
N ASP A 373 23.82 4.96 -7.10
CA ASP A 373 23.01 3.88 -7.62
C ASP A 373 22.03 3.31 -6.58
N ALA A 374 22.36 3.37 -5.29
CA ALA A 374 21.46 2.95 -4.22
C ALA A 374 20.20 3.84 -4.09
N PHE A 375 20.20 5.03 -4.70
CA PHE A 375 19.06 5.95 -4.68
C PHE A 375 18.20 5.88 -5.93
N ARG A 376 18.58 5.08 -6.92
CA ARG A 376 17.83 4.92 -8.17
C ARG A 376 16.77 3.84 -8.02
N SER A 377 15.65 4.02 -8.71
CA SER A 377 14.66 2.96 -8.87
C SER A 377 15.12 1.98 -9.93
N TYR A 378 15.04 0.68 -9.63
CA TYR A 378 15.34 -0.39 -10.56
C TYR A 378 14.12 -1.29 -10.73
N VAL A 379 13.79 -1.60 -11.96
CA VAL A 379 12.74 -2.53 -12.32
C VAL A 379 13.34 -3.66 -13.15
N TYR A 380 13.35 -4.84 -12.59
CA TYR A 380 13.79 -6.07 -13.25
C TYR A 380 12.57 -6.96 -13.52
N TYR A 381 12.28 -7.19 -14.82
CA TYR A 381 11.21 -8.08 -15.24
C TYR A 381 9.80 -7.70 -14.71
N GLY A 382 9.33 -6.52 -15.09
CA GLY A 382 7.96 -6.07 -14.85
C GLY A 382 7.05 -6.42 -16.03
N THR A 383 5.89 -7.04 -15.77
CA THR A 383 4.90 -7.36 -16.80
C THR A 383 3.53 -6.76 -16.45
N VAL A 384 2.81 -6.34 -17.46
CA VAL A 384 1.44 -5.83 -17.34
C VAL A 384 0.58 -6.35 -18.49
N SER A 385 -0.65 -6.75 -18.20
CA SER A 385 -1.63 -7.11 -19.21
C SER A 385 -2.96 -6.37 -18.98
N GLY A 386 -3.62 -6.02 -20.06
CA GLY A 386 -4.96 -5.44 -20.04
C GLY A 386 -6.05 -6.48 -19.82
N SER A 387 -7.24 -6.01 -19.45
CA SER A 387 -8.44 -6.82 -19.35
C SER A 387 -8.88 -7.27 -20.74
N LYS A 388 -9.41 -8.48 -20.85
CA LYS A 388 -9.95 -9.02 -22.10
C LYS A 388 -11.26 -8.34 -22.52
N ASP A 389 -12.04 -7.87 -21.55
CA ASP A 389 -13.35 -7.26 -21.78
C ASP A 389 -13.34 -5.74 -21.80
N ALA A 390 -12.18 -5.13 -21.68
CA ALA A 390 -12.03 -3.68 -21.86
C ALA A 390 -12.11 -3.35 -23.37
N GLY A 391 -13.28 -3.48 -23.95
CA GLY A 391 -13.57 -2.80 -25.21
C GLY A 391 -13.41 -1.30 -25.01
N LEU A 392 -12.70 -0.65 -25.91
CA LEU A 392 -12.60 0.79 -26.00
C LEU A 392 -13.96 1.40 -26.29
#